data_6e033fc21f784ad73ea0a5c4d924a49d
#
_entry.id   6e033fc21f784ad73ea0a5c4d924a49d
#
_cell.length_a   1.000
_cell.length_b   1.000
_cell.length_c   1.000
_cell.angle_alpha   90.00
_cell.angle_beta   90.00
_cell.angle_gamma   90.00
#
_symmetry.space_group_name_H-M   'P 1'
#
loop_
_entity.id
_entity.type
_entity.pdbx_description
1 polymer ?
#
loop_
_entity_poly.entity_id
_entity_poly.type
_entity_poly.pdbx_seq_one_letter_code
_entity_poly.pdbx_strand_id
1 'polypeptide(L)'
;MAKALTAIAVAKARAGAERREIPDGGCRGLYLVVQPSGVKSWAARYRYRGRSSKYTLGPVLIDTPESAEPLQHVVAPLSLASARELCARVLREAQAGRDPAEERRQRREQQRAAEADTLQAICEEFLRREGPRLRTLSQRKADLELLYPSLGRLPLDQIRRGQYKRVFDAIADERSLKRAARVQRATKALLNWHGGRSDYISVLTGTKALISISEHARSHVPSDDDLKAIVLAAEQDKLFGSYLLFTLYTSTRRGESAGLRRSELSPDGRIWIIPAARYKSKRDTVVPLSVAAQKILAAMPVRPGGDYVFSADGASELGNWAARKARFDAACGVRGWVIHDLRRAARTLLSRAGVISDIAERCLGHAMVGVRGTYDRHAYEAEKRHAFEALAALVERIVRPPAATVVPIRRARAGRRK
;
A
#
# COMPACT_ATOMS: atom_id res chain seq x y z
N MET A 1 -59.82 -18.70 -28.37
CA MET A 1 -58.38 -19.00 -28.68
C MET A 1 -57.63 -17.71 -28.90
N ALA A 2 -56.39 -17.61 -28.44
CA ALA A 2 -55.56 -16.42 -28.70
C ALA A 2 -55.30 -16.29 -30.20
N LYS A 3 -55.34 -15.08 -30.77
CA LYS A 3 -55.05 -14.79 -32.16
C LYS A 3 -53.56 -14.87 -32.41
N ALA A 4 -53.12 -15.44 -33.54
CA ALA A 4 -51.69 -15.45 -33.88
C ALA A 4 -51.18 -14.01 -34.03
N LEU A 5 -50.01 -13.73 -33.42
CA LEU A 5 -49.32 -12.46 -33.56
C LEU A 5 -48.76 -12.30 -34.97
N THR A 6 -48.84 -11.09 -35.49
CA THR A 6 -48.17 -10.66 -36.73
C THR A 6 -47.09 -9.63 -36.40
N ALA A 7 -46.12 -9.43 -37.28
CA ALA A 7 -45.08 -8.41 -37.09
C ALA A 7 -45.69 -7.02 -36.88
N ILE A 8 -46.78 -6.68 -37.63
CA ILE A 8 -47.51 -5.47 -37.49
C ILE A 8 -48.18 -5.33 -36.11
N ALA A 9 -48.77 -6.40 -35.57
CA ALA A 9 -49.36 -6.41 -34.24
C ALA A 9 -48.33 -6.24 -33.14
N VAL A 10 -47.14 -6.86 -33.30
CA VAL A 10 -46.00 -6.70 -32.40
C VAL A 10 -45.46 -5.25 -32.38
N ALA A 11 -45.33 -4.64 -33.58
CA ALA A 11 -44.89 -3.27 -33.72
C ALA A 11 -45.92 -2.28 -33.08
N LYS A 12 -47.23 -2.48 -33.32
CA LYS A 12 -48.32 -1.63 -32.81
C LYS A 12 -48.65 -1.87 -31.32
N ALA A 13 -48.12 -2.86 -30.66
CA ALA A 13 -48.38 -3.11 -29.25
C ALA A 13 -47.86 -1.96 -28.38
N ARG A 14 -48.76 -1.26 -27.70
CA ARG A 14 -48.44 -0.08 -26.87
C ARG A 14 -48.27 -0.48 -25.40
N ALA A 15 -47.45 0.30 -24.68
CA ALA A 15 -47.31 0.22 -23.25
C ALA A 15 -48.64 0.55 -22.57
N GLY A 16 -48.90 -0.06 -21.42
CA GLY A 16 -50.00 0.30 -20.52
C GLY A 16 -49.45 0.76 -19.19
N ALA A 17 -50.31 1.08 -18.23
CA ALA A 17 -49.92 1.43 -16.86
C ALA A 17 -49.16 0.26 -16.17
N GLU A 18 -49.55 -0.96 -16.55
CA GLU A 18 -48.94 -2.17 -16.03
C GLU A 18 -48.27 -2.97 -17.16
N ARG A 19 -47.38 -3.91 -16.74
CA ARG A 19 -46.78 -4.86 -17.64
C ARG A 19 -47.82 -5.76 -18.29
N ARG A 20 -47.81 -5.83 -19.63
CA ARG A 20 -48.73 -6.62 -20.43
C ARG A 20 -48.02 -7.83 -21.01
N GLU A 21 -48.66 -9.00 -20.98
CA GLU A 21 -48.21 -10.25 -21.56
C GLU A 21 -49.25 -10.75 -22.58
N ILE A 22 -48.90 -10.65 -23.83
CA ILE A 22 -49.80 -10.98 -24.95
C ILE A 22 -49.38 -12.34 -25.50
N PRO A 23 -50.25 -13.38 -25.41
CA PRO A 23 -49.93 -14.72 -25.96
C PRO A 23 -49.95 -14.73 -27.45
N ASP A 24 -49.05 -15.48 -28.07
CA ASP A 24 -49.08 -15.76 -29.51
C ASP A 24 -49.91 -16.99 -29.78
N GLY A 25 -51.04 -16.85 -30.44
CA GLY A 25 -51.88 -17.99 -30.89
C GLY A 25 -51.21 -18.88 -31.94
N GLY A 26 -50.18 -18.43 -32.64
CA GLY A 26 -49.41 -19.17 -33.62
C GLY A 26 -48.28 -20.02 -33.01
N CYS A 27 -47.90 -19.82 -31.74
CA CYS A 27 -46.91 -20.60 -31.04
C CYS A 27 -47.29 -20.73 -29.55
N ARG A 28 -47.70 -21.96 -29.21
CA ARG A 28 -48.11 -22.24 -27.82
C ARG A 28 -46.95 -21.97 -26.87
N GLY A 29 -47.21 -21.19 -25.83
CA GLY A 29 -46.21 -20.83 -24.81
C GLY A 29 -45.42 -19.58 -25.12
N LEU A 30 -45.46 -19.01 -26.33
CA LEU A 30 -44.81 -17.73 -26.64
C LEU A 30 -45.65 -16.55 -26.20
N TYR A 31 -45.03 -15.58 -25.57
CA TYR A 31 -45.64 -14.30 -25.13
C TYR A 31 -44.79 -13.12 -25.56
N LEU A 32 -45.46 -12.08 -26.07
CA LEU A 32 -44.91 -10.77 -26.20
C LEU A 32 -45.11 -10.05 -24.83
N VAL A 33 -44.04 -9.62 -24.23
CA VAL A 33 -44.03 -8.88 -22.96
C VAL A 33 -43.77 -7.42 -23.29
N VAL A 34 -44.69 -6.54 -22.91
CA VAL A 34 -44.58 -5.08 -23.06
C VAL A 34 -44.50 -4.47 -21.68
N GLN A 35 -43.39 -3.79 -21.38
CA GLN A 35 -43.18 -3.11 -20.11
C GLN A 35 -43.89 -1.75 -20.11
N PRO A 36 -44.20 -1.15 -18.95
CA PRO A 36 -44.73 0.22 -18.88
C PRO A 36 -43.83 1.27 -19.55
N SER A 37 -42.48 1.00 -19.58
CA SER A 37 -41.52 1.83 -20.28
C SER A 37 -41.54 1.72 -21.81
N GLY A 38 -42.43 0.86 -22.37
CA GLY A 38 -42.50 0.62 -23.81
C GLY A 38 -41.52 -0.44 -24.33
N VAL A 39 -40.58 -0.92 -23.52
CA VAL A 39 -39.66 -1.97 -23.90
C VAL A 39 -40.41 -3.26 -24.13
N LYS A 40 -40.13 -3.91 -25.29
CA LYS A 40 -40.75 -5.18 -25.71
C LYS A 40 -39.73 -6.31 -25.65
N SER A 41 -40.16 -7.46 -25.16
CA SER A 41 -39.35 -8.68 -25.12
C SER A 41 -40.21 -9.93 -25.36
N TRP A 42 -39.56 -10.98 -25.83
CA TRP A 42 -40.15 -12.31 -25.99
C TRP A 42 -39.94 -13.15 -24.77
N ALA A 43 -40.96 -13.93 -24.38
CA ALA A 43 -40.85 -14.90 -23.28
C ALA A 43 -41.55 -16.21 -23.65
N ALA A 44 -40.93 -17.33 -23.25
CA ALA A 44 -41.56 -18.64 -23.30
C ALA A 44 -42.11 -19.01 -21.91
N ARG A 45 -43.37 -19.46 -21.86
CA ARG A 45 -43.98 -20.06 -20.68
C ARG A 45 -44.13 -21.57 -20.91
N TYR A 46 -43.64 -22.36 -19.96
CA TYR A 46 -43.66 -23.81 -20.01
C TYR A 46 -43.93 -24.41 -18.64
N ARG A 47 -44.24 -25.69 -18.63
CA ARG A 47 -44.35 -26.46 -17.39
C ARG A 47 -43.17 -27.42 -17.28
N TYR A 48 -42.53 -27.38 -16.11
CA TYR A 48 -41.47 -28.30 -15.76
C TYR A 48 -41.78 -28.96 -14.42
N ARG A 49 -41.81 -30.30 -14.36
CA ARG A 49 -42.16 -31.04 -13.14
C ARG A 49 -43.45 -30.52 -12.46
N GLY A 50 -44.48 -30.23 -13.23
CA GLY A 50 -45.77 -29.74 -12.74
C GLY A 50 -45.82 -28.24 -12.42
N ARG A 51 -44.70 -27.53 -12.35
CA ARG A 51 -44.63 -26.07 -12.06
C ARG A 51 -44.58 -25.25 -13.34
N SER A 52 -45.25 -24.11 -13.31
CA SER A 52 -45.18 -23.12 -14.41
C SER A 52 -43.89 -22.33 -14.30
N SER A 53 -43.12 -22.31 -15.38
CA SER A 53 -41.85 -21.57 -15.48
C SER A 53 -41.93 -20.59 -16.64
N LYS A 54 -41.14 -19.51 -16.54
CA LYS A 54 -41.00 -18.46 -17.57
C LYS A 54 -39.53 -18.27 -17.94
N TYR A 55 -39.28 -18.26 -19.25
CA TYR A 55 -37.95 -18.02 -19.81
C TYR A 55 -37.97 -16.83 -20.74
N THR A 56 -37.19 -15.77 -20.46
CA THR A 56 -37.07 -14.61 -21.34
C THR A 56 -36.13 -14.95 -22.51
N LEU A 57 -36.67 -14.93 -23.73
CA LEU A 57 -35.94 -15.27 -24.94
C LEU A 57 -35.00 -14.16 -25.41
N GLY A 58 -35.49 -12.90 -25.41
CA GLY A 58 -34.70 -11.74 -25.82
C GLY A 58 -35.58 -10.52 -26.13
N PRO A 59 -34.96 -9.35 -26.44
CA PRO A 59 -35.69 -8.17 -26.91
C PRO A 59 -36.33 -8.43 -28.28
N VAL A 60 -37.39 -7.68 -28.56
CA VAL A 60 -38.06 -7.71 -29.85
C VAL A 60 -37.27 -6.91 -30.87
N LEU A 61 -37.01 -7.47 -32.05
CA LEU A 61 -36.51 -6.74 -33.20
C LEU A 61 -37.64 -5.82 -33.71
N ILE A 62 -37.52 -4.52 -33.44
CA ILE A 62 -38.31 -3.47 -34.04
C ILE A 62 -37.39 -2.88 -35.09
N ASP A 63 -37.88 -2.74 -36.34
CA ASP A 63 -37.10 -2.14 -37.43
C ASP A 63 -36.37 -0.92 -36.96
N THR A 64 -35.08 -1.03 -36.77
CA THR A 64 -34.20 0.08 -36.38
C THR A 64 -33.41 0.45 -37.64
N PRO A 65 -33.27 1.74 -38.00
CA PRO A 65 -32.38 2.13 -39.08
C PRO A 65 -30.93 1.72 -38.79
N GLU A 66 -30.16 1.46 -39.82
CA GLU A 66 -28.84 0.86 -39.92
C GLU A 66 -27.68 1.60 -39.22
N SER A 67 -27.83 2.15 -38.04
CA SER A 67 -26.75 2.92 -37.41
C SER A 67 -26.70 2.83 -35.88
N ALA A 68 -26.59 1.62 -35.35
CA ALA A 68 -26.14 1.43 -33.95
C ALA A 68 -25.23 0.24 -33.89
N GLU A 69 -23.94 0.46 -33.56
CA GLU A 69 -22.99 -0.60 -33.23
C GLU A 69 -23.56 -1.49 -32.12
N PRO A 70 -23.45 -2.82 -32.24
CA PRO A 70 -23.96 -3.72 -31.21
C PRO A 70 -23.12 -3.56 -29.94
N LEU A 71 -23.74 -3.09 -28.87
CA LEU A 71 -23.18 -3.14 -27.53
C LEU A 71 -22.88 -4.60 -27.17
N GLN A 72 -21.65 -4.92 -26.81
CA GLN A 72 -21.07 -6.26 -26.68
C GLN A 72 -21.71 -7.23 -25.66
N HIS A 73 -22.85 -6.91 -25.04
CA HIS A 73 -23.51 -7.75 -24.02
C HIS A 73 -25.03 -7.83 -24.13
N VAL A 74 -25.65 -7.41 -25.23
CA VAL A 74 -27.10 -7.48 -25.44
C VAL A 74 -27.43 -8.72 -26.27
N VAL A 75 -28.31 -9.58 -25.74
CA VAL A 75 -28.91 -10.67 -26.54
C VAL A 75 -29.51 -10.04 -27.80
N ALA A 76 -29.10 -10.50 -28.98
CA ALA A 76 -29.53 -9.93 -30.25
C ALA A 76 -31.06 -9.85 -30.29
N PRO A 77 -31.63 -8.74 -30.84
CA PRO A 77 -33.07 -8.60 -30.97
C PRO A 77 -33.64 -9.73 -31.85
N LEU A 78 -34.79 -10.26 -31.46
CA LEU A 78 -35.40 -11.41 -32.10
C LEU A 78 -36.62 -10.96 -32.92
N SER A 79 -36.67 -11.43 -34.19
CA SER A 79 -37.88 -11.39 -34.99
C SER A 79 -38.94 -12.32 -34.41
N LEU A 80 -40.21 -12.15 -34.83
CA LEU A 80 -41.29 -13.02 -34.42
C LEU A 80 -40.99 -14.51 -34.83
N ALA A 81 -40.41 -14.71 -36.01
CA ALA A 81 -40.07 -16.05 -36.52
C ALA A 81 -39.00 -16.69 -35.62
N SER A 82 -37.89 -15.96 -35.32
CA SER A 82 -36.83 -16.43 -34.44
C SER A 82 -37.33 -16.68 -33.00
N ALA A 83 -38.24 -15.85 -32.51
CA ALA A 83 -38.84 -16.03 -31.20
C ALA A 83 -39.69 -17.29 -31.11
N ARG A 84 -40.46 -17.63 -32.15
CA ARG A 84 -41.22 -18.88 -32.27
C ARG A 84 -40.33 -20.12 -32.28
N GLU A 85 -39.27 -20.08 -33.08
CA GLU A 85 -38.29 -21.15 -33.13
C GLU A 85 -37.60 -21.41 -31.80
N LEU A 86 -37.13 -20.35 -31.14
CA LEU A 86 -36.53 -20.44 -29.81
C LEU A 86 -37.50 -20.89 -28.74
N CYS A 87 -38.77 -20.43 -28.78
CA CYS A 87 -39.81 -20.90 -27.89
C CYS A 87 -40.05 -22.42 -28.07
N ALA A 88 -40.18 -22.90 -29.31
CA ALA A 88 -40.32 -24.31 -29.58
C ALA A 88 -39.15 -25.16 -29.06
N ARG A 89 -37.92 -24.63 -29.15
CA ARG A 89 -36.73 -25.26 -28.57
C ARG A 89 -36.79 -25.35 -27.06
N VAL A 90 -37.11 -24.25 -26.38
CA VAL A 90 -37.29 -24.21 -24.91
C VAL A 90 -38.35 -25.22 -24.43
N LEU A 91 -39.47 -25.33 -25.15
CA LEU A 91 -40.53 -26.30 -24.84
C LEU A 91 -40.04 -27.77 -25.02
N ARG A 92 -39.30 -28.06 -26.09
CA ARG A 92 -38.70 -29.41 -26.30
C ARG A 92 -37.72 -29.75 -25.19
N GLU A 93 -36.83 -28.83 -24.80
CA GLU A 93 -35.88 -29.05 -23.71
C GLU A 93 -36.58 -29.33 -22.38
N ALA A 94 -37.64 -28.55 -22.06
CA ALA A 94 -38.45 -28.78 -20.88
C ALA A 94 -39.16 -30.16 -20.89
N GLN A 95 -39.65 -30.60 -22.06
CA GLN A 95 -40.27 -31.92 -22.22
C GLN A 95 -39.22 -33.06 -22.11
N ALA A 96 -37.96 -32.79 -22.55
CA ALA A 96 -36.85 -33.72 -22.37
C ALA A 96 -36.28 -33.76 -20.94
N GLY A 97 -36.95 -33.12 -19.97
CA GLY A 97 -36.54 -33.14 -18.56
C GLY A 97 -35.42 -32.18 -18.16
N ARG A 98 -35.10 -31.19 -18.99
CA ARG A 98 -34.15 -30.13 -18.70
C ARG A 98 -34.91 -28.81 -18.44
N ASP A 99 -34.49 -28.04 -17.43
CA ASP A 99 -35.07 -26.70 -17.14
C ASP A 99 -34.15 -25.61 -17.71
N PRO A 100 -34.47 -25.00 -18.87
CA PRO A 100 -33.64 -23.96 -19.47
C PRO A 100 -33.45 -22.71 -18.59
N ALA A 101 -34.42 -22.40 -17.73
CA ALA A 101 -34.33 -21.27 -16.81
C ALA A 101 -33.30 -21.56 -15.70
N GLU A 102 -33.32 -22.76 -15.15
CA GLU A 102 -32.35 -23.20 -14.14
C GLU A 102 -30.93 -23.29 -14.70
N GLU A 103 -30.76 -23.90 -15.87
CA GLU A 103 -29.46 -23.98 -16.55
C GLU A 103 -28.85 -22.58 -16.80
N ARG A 104 -29.70 -21.61 -17.22
CA ARG A 104 -29.24 -20.21 -17.42
C ARG A 104 -28.86 -19.55 -16.10
N ARG A 105 -29.58 -19.83 -15.01
CA ARG A 105 -29.27 -19.33 -13.69
C ARG A 105 -27.94 -19.88 -13.20
N GLN A 106 -27.74 -21.18 -13.30
CA GLN A 106 -26.51 -21.86 -12.92
C GLN A 106 -25.31 -21.35 -13.72
N ARG A 107 -25.44 -21.18 -15.05
CA ARG A 107 -24.38 -20.59 -15.86
C ARG A 107 -24.01 -19.18 -15.43
N ARG A 108 -25.00 -18.34 -15.11
CA ARG A 108 -24.75 -16.99 -14.61
C ARG A 108 -24.08 -16.98 -13.25
N GLU A 109 -24.47 -17.89 -12.36
CA GLU A 109 -23.85 -18.06 -11.04
C GLU A 109 -22.40 -18.54 -11.19
N GLN A 110 -22.15 -19.54 -12.03
CA GLN A 110 -20.80 -20.02 -12.34
C GLN A 110 -19.93 -18.93 -12.96
N GLN A 111 -20.47 -18.13 -13.89
CA GLN A 111 -19.74 -17.02 -14.50
C GLN A 111 -19.41 -15.93 -13.50
N ARG A 112 -20.36 -15.57 -12.62
CA ARG A 112 -20.14 -14.60 -11.54
C ARG A 112 -19.11 -15.11 -10.53
N ALA A 113 -19.16 -16.39 -10.18
CA ALA A 113 -18.15 -17.01 -9.31
C ALA A 113 -16.77 -16.98 -9.97
N ALA A 114 -16.67 -17.35 -11.24
CA ALA A 114 -15.41 -17.29 -11.98
C ALA A 114 -14.84 -15.86 -12.11
N GLU A 115 -15.70 -14.85 -12.27
CA GLU A 115 -15.31 -13.44 -12.30
C GLU A 115 -14.84 -12.98 -10.91
N ALA A 116 -15.49 -13.41 -9.83
CA ALA A 116 -15.11 -13.09 -8.45
C ALA A 116 -13.77 -13.71 -8.02
N ASP A 117 -13.41 -14.84 -8.62
CA ASP A 117 -12.18 -15.58 -8.31
C ASP A 117 -10.98 -15.16 -9.17
N THR A 118 -11.11 -14.12 -9.99
CA THR A 118 -9.97 -13.60 -10.75
C THR A 118 -8.94 -12.93 -9.84
N LEU A 119 -7.66 -12.97 -10.23
CA LEU A 119 -6.59 -12.32 -9.48
C LEU A 119 -6.91 -10.84 -9.19
N GLN A 120 -7.44 -10.11 -10.17
CA GLN A 120 -7.79 -8.70 -9.99
C GLN A 120 -8.91 -8.52 -8.96
N ALA A 121 -10.00 -9.29 -9.04
CA ALA A 121 -11.10 -9.20 -8.08
C ALA A 121 -10.63 -9.49 -6.64
N ILE A 122 -9.78 -10.50 -6.47
CA ILE A 122 -9.17 -10.84 -5.17
C ILE A 122 -8.23 -9.74 -4.68
N CYS A 123 -7.44 -9.11 -5.58
CA CYS A 123 -6.62 -7.95 -5.24
C CYS A 123 -7.47 -6.77 -4.73
N GLU A 124 -8.55 -6.46 -5.44
CA GLU A 124 -9.46 -5.36 -5.08
C GLU A 124 -10.12 -5.61 -3.72
N GLU A 125 -10.56 -6.85 -3.47
CA GLU A 125 -11.11 -7.22 -2.17
C GLU A 125 -10.07 -7.14 -1.04
N PHE A 126 -8.86 -7.63 -1.27
CA PHE A 126 -7.75 -7.51 -0.32
C PHE A 126 -7.48 -6.05 0.04
N LEU A 127 -7.37 -5.18 -0.98
CA LEU A 127 -7.12 -3.76 -0.78
C LEU A 127 -8.29 -3.06 -0.07
N ARG A 128 -9.51 -3.45 -0.34
CA ARG A 128 -10.70 -2.93 0.34
C ARG A 128 -10.74 -3.32 1.82
N ARG A 129 -10.43 -4.57 2.15
CA ARG A 129 -10.51 -5.10 3.54
C ARG A 129 -9.30 -4.73 4.40
N GLU A 130 -8.09 -4.88 3.86
CA GLU A 130 -6.85 -4.68 4.62
C GLU A 130 -6.25 -3.29 4.40
N GLY A 131 -6.64 -2.61 3.31
CA GLY A 131 -6.12 -1.28 2.95
C GLY A 131 -6.17 -0.25 4.07
N PRO A 132 -7.29 -0.09 4.80
CA PRO A 132 -7.38 0.88 5.89
C PRO A 132 -6.33 0.68 7.00
N ARG A 133 -5.79 -0.54 7.13
CA ARG A 133 -4.74 -0.88 8.11
C ARG A 133 -3.32 -0.67 7.57
N LEU A 134 -3.17 -0.44 6.25
CA LEU A 134 -1.87 -0.35 5.58
C LEU A 134 -1.41 1.11 5.49
N ARG A 135 -0.29 1.46 6.13
CA ARG A 135 0.35 2.79 5.97
C ARG A 135 0.80 3.10 4.54
N THR A 136 1.02 2.07 3.72
CA THR A 136 1.52 2.18 2.34
C THR A 136 0.50 1.64 1.34
N LEU A 137 -0.80 1.96 1.54
CA LEU A 137 -1.88 1.48 0.68
C LEU A 137 -1.65 1.82 -0.79
N SER A 138 -1.36 3.09 -1.11
CA SER A 138 -1.10 3.53 -2.49
C SER A 138 0.04 2.77 -3.16
N GLN A 139 1.12 2.55 -2.40
CA GLN A 139 2.25 1.77 -2.88
C GLN A 139 1.90 0.28 -3.08
N ARG A 140 1.15 -0.31 -2.15
CA ARG A 140 0.69 -1.70 -2.23
C ARG A 140 -0.23 -1.90 -3.44
N LYS A 141 -1.16 -0.98 -3.66
CA LYS A 141 -2.05 -0.95 -4.81
C LYS A 141 -1.23 -0.90 -6.11
N ALA A 142 -0.35 0.09 -6.26
CA ALA A 142 0.50 0.24 -7.43
C ALA A 142 1.48 -0.94 -7.66
N ASP A 143 1.84 -1.69 -6.63
CA ASP A 143 2.64 -2.91 -6.77
C ASP A 143 1.80 -4.09 -7.28
N LEU A 144 0.56 -4.26 -6.79
CA LEU A 144 -0.34 -5.34 -7.22
C LEU A 144 -0.90 -5.09 -8.63
N GLU A 145 -1.18 -3.85 -9.01
CA GLU A 145 -1.65 -3.47 -10.34
C GLU A 145 -0.68 -3.87 -11.47
N LEU A 146 0.61 -4.03 -11.16
CA LEU A 146 1.59 -4.53 -12.13
C LEU A 146 1.35 -5.99 -12.56
N LEU A 147 0.53 -6.73 -11.83
CA LEU A 147 0.13 -8.09 -12.21
C LEU A 147 -1.03 -8.11 -13.23
N TYR A 148 -1.84 -7.03 -13.27
CA TYR A 148 -3.11 -7.03 -14.00
C TYR A 148 -3.00 -7.25 -15.50
N PRO A 149 -2.04 -6.64 -16.23
CA PRO A 149 -1.96 -6.83 -17.68
C PRO A 149 -1.82 -8.29 -18.10
N SER A 150 -1.09 -9.08 -17.32
CA SER A 150 -0.77 -10.48 -17.67
C SER A 150 -1.63 -11.49 -16.94
N LEU A 151 -2.05 -11.21 -15.71
CA LEU A 151 -2.67 -12.21 -14.83
C LEU A 151 -4.03 -11.78 -14.28
N GLY A 152 -4.39 -10.49 -14.37
CA GLY A 152 -5.55 -9.94 -13.68
C GLY A 152 -6.87 -10.63 -13.97
N ARG A 153 -7.10 -11.04 -15.21
CA ARG A 153 -8.34 -11.70 -15.67
C ARG A 153 -8.36 -13.20 -15.46
N LEU A 154 -7.24 -13.80 -15.06
CA LEU A 154 -7.17 -15.25 -14.86
C LEU A 154 -7.75 -15.63 -13.50
N PRO A 155 -8.52 -16.72 -13.39
CA PRO A 155 -8.89 -17.31 -12.12
C PRO A 155 -7.62 -17.68 -11.33
N LEU A 156 -7.66 -17.40 -10.01
CA LEU A 156 -6.46 -17.52 -9.17
C LEU A 156 -5.92 -18.95 -9.11
N ASP A 157 -6.78 -19.96 -9.11
CA ASP A 157 -6.45 -21.37 -9.09
C ASP A 157 -5.76 -21.85 -10.38
N GLN A 158 -5.94 -21.12 -11.49
CA GLN A 158 -5.32 -21.43 -12.80
C GLN A 158 -3.94 -20.77 -12.94
N ILE A 159 -3.57 -19.84 -12.07
CA ILE A 159 -2.28 -19.15 -12.15
C ILE A 159 -1.18 -19.99 -11.51
N ARG A 160 -0.24 -20.45 -12.33
CA ARG A 160 0.89 -21.26 -11.87
C ARG A 160 2.08 -20.40 -11.45
N ARG A 161 2.96 -20.94 -10.61
CA ARG A 161 4.18 -20.27 -10.11
C ARG A 161 5.04 -19.67 -11.24
N GLY A 162 5.19 -20.36 -12.36
CA GLY A 162 5.99 -19.88 -13.49
C GLY A 162 5.44 -18.61 -14.14
N GLN A 163 4.13 -18.40 -14.11
CA GLN A 163 3.51 -17.18 -14.65
C GLN A 163 3.85 -15.97 -13.77
N TYR A 164 3.74 -16.10 -12.44
CA TYR A 164 4.19 -15.06 -11.52
C TYR A 164 5.68 -14.75 -11.70
N LYS A 165 6.52 -15.78 -11.82
CA LYS A 165 7.96 -15.60 -12.02
C LYS A 165 8.24 -14.77 -13.28
N ARG A 166 7.63 -15.10 -14.43
CA ARG A 166 7.79 -14.32 -15.67
C ARG A 166 7.42 -12.84 -15.48
N VAL A 167 6.33 -12.55 -14.76
CA VAL A 167 5.94 -11.16 -14.48
C VAL A 167 6.96 -10.47 -13.60
N PHE A 168 7.49 -11.14 -12.57
CA PHE A 168 8.53 -10.55 -11.70
C PHE A 168 9.84 -10.31 -12.46
N ASP A 169 10.23 -11.23 -13.35
CA ASP A 169 11.43 -11.10 -14.19
C ASP A 169 11.27 -9.91 -15.14
N ALA A 170 10.12 -9.79 -15.83
CA ALA A 170 9.83 -8.65 -16.69
C ALA A 170 9.87 -7.31 -15.93
N ILE A 171 9.30 -7.24 -14.72
CA ILE A 171 9.38 -6.03 -13.88
C ILE A 171 10.83 -5.72 -13.46
N ALA A 172 11.65 -6.77 -13.22
CA ALA A 172 13.06 -6.57 -12.87
C ALA A 172 13.84 -5.97 -14.03
N ASP A 173 13.60 -6.45 -15.25
CA ASP A 173 14.26 -6.01 -16.47
C ASP A 173 13.80 -4.60 -16.91
N GLU A 174 12.49 -4.34 -16.92
CA GLU A 174 11.94 -3.07 -17.39
C GLU A 174 12.09 -1.93 -16.37
N ARG A 175 12.13 -2.23 -15.07
CA ARG A 175 12.12 -1.22 -14.01
C ARG A 175 13.30 -1.36 -13.05
N SER A 176 13.30 -2.39 -12.21
CA SER A 176 14.41 -2.74 -11.33
C SER A 176 14.12 -4.00 -10.52
N LEU A 177 15.17 -4.71 -10.14
CA LEU A 177 15.08 -5.86 -9.22
C LEU A 177 14.44 -5.50 -7.87
N LYS A 178 14.68 -4.28 -7.36
CA LYS A 178 14.04 -3.78 -6.12
C LYS A 178 12.53 -3.64 -6.27
N ARG A 179 12.05 -3.19 -7.43
CA ARG A 179 10.61 -3.10 -7.71
C ARG A 179 9.99 -4.47 -7.79
N ALA A 180 10.59 -5.40 -8.55
CA ALA A 180 10.14 -6.79 -8.66
C ALA A 180 10.05 -7.49 -7.30
N ALA A 181 11.08 -7.36 -6.45
CA ALA A 181 11.08 -7.92 -5.11
C ALA A 181 9.97 -7.34 -4.21
N ARG A 182 9.59 -6.09 -4.40
CA ARG A 182 8.49 -5.47 -3.68
C ARG A 182 7.14 -5.99 -4.15
N VAL A 183 6.97 -6.14 -5.49
CA VAL A 183 5.78 -6.77 -6.09
C VAL A 183 5.65 -8.21 -5.63
N GLN A 184 6.73 -9.00 -5.65
CA GLN A 184 6.71 -10.37 -5.13
C GLN A 184 6.24 -10.44 -3.67
N ARG A 185 6.72 -9.56 -2.80
CA ARG A 185 6.27 -9.50 -1.38
C ARG A 185 4.80 -9.11 -1.26
N ALA A 186 4.34 -8.17 -2.10
CA ALA A 186 2.95 -7.76 -2.14
C ALA A 186 2.04 -8.92 -2.57
N THR A 187 2.45 -9.64 -3.63
CA THR A 187 1.75 -10.81 -4.14
C THR A 187 1.69 -11.94 -3.11
N LYS A 188 2.80 -12.26 -2.45
CA LYS A 188 2.80 -13.28 -1.38
C LYS A 188 1.84 -12.91 -0.24
N ALA A 189 1.82 -11.65 0.17
CA ALA A 189 0.91 -11.19 1.22
C ALA A 189 -0.57 -11.33 0.80
N LEU A 190 -0.89 -11.01 -0.45
CA LEU A 190 -2.21 -11.20 -1.05
C LEU A 190 -2.61 -12.68 -1.04
N LEU A 191 -1.76 -13.56 -1.60
CA LEU A 191 -2.06 -14.98 -1.74
C LEU A 191 -2.20 -15.67 -0.38
N ASN A 192 -1.38 -15.31 0.60
CA ASN A 192 -1.50 -15.82 1.97
C ASN A 192 -2.77 -15.32 2.66
N TRP A 193 -3.15 -14.06 2.43
CA TRP A 193 -4.40 -13.50 2.95
C TRP A 193 -5.62 -14.23 2.37
N HIS A 194 -5.61 -14.52 1.07
CA HIS A 194 -6.67 -15.26 0.40
C HIS A 194 -6.73 -16.71 0.89
N GLY A 195 -5.57 -17.41 0.98
CA GLY A 195 -5.50 -18.77 1.50
C GLY A 195 -5.90 -18.92 2.96
N GLY A 196 -5.78 -17.84 3.78
CA GLY A 196 -6.32 -17.84 5.14
C GLY A 196 -7.85 -17.71 5.23
N ARG A 197 -8.56 -17.55 4.10
CA ARG A 197 -10.02 -17.37 3.98
C ARG A 197 -10.70 -18.32 3.02
N SER A 198 -9.93 -19.18 2.38
CA SER A 198 -10.37 -20.15 1.38
C SER A 198 -9.49 -21.39 1.45
N ASP A 199 -9.85 -22.42 0.70
CA ASP A 199 -9.04 -23.64 0.56
C ASP A 199 -7.84 -23.45 -0.40
N TYR A 200 -7.59 -22.21 -0.86
CA TYR A 200 -6.50 -21.91 -1.76
C TYR A 200 -5.13 -22.05 -1.10
N ILE A 201 -4.25 -22.84 -1.71
CA ILE A 201 -2.86 -22.96 -1.30
C ILE A 201 -1.99 -22.10 -2.21
N SER A 202 -1.28 -21.14 -1.61
CA SER A 202 -0.43 -20.22 -2.37
C SER A 202 0.69 -20.94 -3.12
N VAL A 203 0.68 -20.81 -4.46
CA VAL A 203 1.73 -21.36 -5.35
C VAL A 203 3.10 -20.71 -5.11
N LEU A 204 3.17 -19.58 -4.38
CA LEU A 204 4.41 -18.91 -3.99
C LEU A 204 4.94 -19.32 -2.61
N THR A 205 4.28 -20.25 -1.92
CA THR A 205 4.78 -20.81 -0.66
C THR A 205 6.16 -21.45 -0.89
N GLY A 206 7.09 -21.22 0.02
CA GLY A 206 8.47 -21.74 -0.06
C GLY A 206 9.35 -21.08 -1.12
N THR A 207 8.85 -20.13 -1.94
CA THR A 207 9.72 -19.44 -2.91
C THR A 207 10.68 -18.48 -2.21
N LYS A 208 11.94 -18.45 -2.64
CA LYS A 208 12.94 -17.49 -2.16
C LYS A 208 12.54 -16.06 -2.53
N ALA A 209 12.93 -15.09 -1.71
CA ALA A 209 12.81 -13.68 -2.05
C ALA A 209 13.77 -13.33 -3.19
N LEU A 210 13.34 -12.47 -4.12
CA LEU A 210 14.21 -11.99 -5.21
C LEU A 210 15.38 -11.16 -4.70
N ILE A 211 15.20 -10.50 -3.56
CA ILE A 211 16.27 -9.80 -2.85
C ILE A 211 16.27 -10.29 -1.40
N SER A 212 17.40 -10.79 -0.93
CA SER A 212 17.64 -11.03 0.48
C SER A 212 17.85 -9.69 1.20
N ILE A 213 17.10 -9.47 2.27
CA ILE A 213 17.22 -8.23 3.06
C ILE A 213 18.60 -8.14 3.71
N SER A 214 19.19 -9.28 4.11
CA SER A 214 20.51 -9.34 4.76
C SER A 214 21.66 -9.02 3.80
N GLU A 215 21.60 -9.51 2.56
CA GLU A 215 22.65 -9.32 1.56
C GLU A 215 22.70 -7.92 0.97
N HIS A 216 21.58 -7.20 1.01
CA HIS A 216 21.44 -5.87 0.44
C HIS A 216 21.23 -4.78 1.52
N ALA A 217 21.42 -5.13 2.79
CA ALA A 217 21.37 -4.16 3.86
C ALA A 217 22.57 -3.21 3.74
N ARG A 218 22.26 -1.91 3.61
CA ARG A 218 23.31 -0.89 3.56
C ARG A 218 24.02 -0.84 4.91
N SER A 219 25.36 -0.96 4.90
CA SER A 219 26.22 -0.91 6.09
C SER A 219 27.01 0.37 6.23
N HIS A 220 26.88 1.31 5.29
CA HIS A 220 27.66 2.55 5.27
C HIS A 220 27.42 3.39 6.54
N VAL A 221 28.51 3.80 7.17
CA VAL A 221 28.57 4.77 8.26
C VAL A 221 29.58 5.83 7.84
N PRO A 222 29.24 7.12 7.84
CA PRO A 222 30.19 8.22 7.56
C PRO A 222 31.42 8.12 8.47
N SER A 223 32.60 8.36 7.92
CA SER A 223 33.85 8.51 8.67
C SER A 223 33.81 9.74 9.60
N ASP A 224 34.78 9.87 10.49
CA ASP A 224 34.87 11.06 11.35
C ASP A 224 35.09 12.35 10.51
N ASP A 225 35.89 12.26 9.44
CA ASP A 225 36.11 13.38 8.51
C ASP A 225 34.85 13.72 7.71
N ASP A 226 34.14 12.70 7.18
CA ASP A 226 32.84 12.91 6.53
C ASP A 226 31.81 13.51 7.48
N LEU A 227 31.75 13.01 8.69
CA LEU A 227 30.84 13.52 9.73
C LEU A 227 31.16 14.97 10.07
N LYS A 228 32.43 15.31 10.21
CA LYS A 228 32.89 16.69 10.43
C LYS A 228 32.46 17.61 9.28
N ALA A 229 32.69 17.22 8.03
CA ALA A 229 32.30 17.99 6.87
C ALA A 229 30.77 18.18 6.80
N ILE A 230 30.01 17.11 7.07
CA ILE A 230 28.53 17.14 7.12
C ILE A 230 28.06 18.10 8.22
N VAL A 231 28.61 18.03 9.43
CA VAL A 231 28.19 18.87 10.55
C VAL A 231 28.51 20.34 10.28
N LEU A 232 29.74 20.65 9.85
CA LEU A 232 30.13 22.03 9.53
C LEU A 232 29.26 22.65 8.43
N ALA A 233 28.95 21.90 7.36
CA ALA A 233 28.04 22.35 6.33
C ALA A 233 26.61 22.51 6.83
N ALA A 234 26.16 21.62 7.74
CA ALA A 234 24.81 21.67 8.32
C ALA A 234 24.62 22.91 9.23
N GLU A 235 25.65 23.37 9.89
CA GLU A 235 25.61 24.61 10.70
C GLU A 235 25.37 25.87 9.85
N GLN A 236 25.71 25.83 8.55
CA GLN A 236 25.49 26.93 7.62
C GLN A 236 24.11 26.89 6.94
N ASP A 237 23.40 25.77 6.97
CA ASP A 237 22.04 25.63 6.41
C ASP A 237 20.99 25.68 7.52
N LYS A 238 20.34 26.85 7.67
CA LYS A 238 19.37 27.12 8.76
C LYS A 238 18.15 26.20 8.78
N LEU A 239 17.78 25.55 7.67
CA LEU A 239 16.60 24.70 7.64
C LEU A 239 16.98 23.22 7.49
N PHE A 240 17.58 22.86 6.36
CA PHE A 240 17.89 21.46 6.09
C PHE A 240 19.05 20.96 6.95
N GLY A 241 20.07 21.80 7.15
CA GLY A 241 21.18 21.51 8.04
C GLY A 241 20.72 21.35 9.50
N SER A 242 19.91 22.26 10.03
CA SER A 242 19.32 22.14 11.38
C SER A 242 18.54 20.82 11.52
N TYR A 243 17.75 20.44 10.52
CA TYR A 243 17.04 19.16 10.49
C TYR A 243 18.02 17.97 10.53
N LEU A 244 19.13 18.00 9.76
CA LEU A 244 20.14 16.93 9.75
C LEU A 244 20.83 16.79 11.11
N LEU A 245 21.24 17.92 11.73
CA LEU A 245 21.86 17.94 13.05
C LEU A 245 20.89 17.41 14.12
N PHE A 246 19.63 17.85 14.09
CA PHE A 246 18.62 17.34 15.02
C PHE A 246 18.41 15.83 14.86
N THR A 247 18.36 15.35 13.62
CA THR A 247 18.25 13.91 13.32
C THR A 247 19.45 13.11 13.86
N LEU A 248 20.66 13.65 13.75
CA LEU A 248 21.89 13.06 14.32
C LEU A 248 21.81 13.02 15.84
N TYR A 249 21.55 14.14 16.52
CA TYR A 249 21.57 14.24 17.98
C TYR A 249 20.42 13.52 18.68
N THR A 250 19.32 13.23 17.97
CA THR A 250 18.19 12.47 18.52
C THR A 250 18.17 11.00 18.03
N SER A 251 19.05 10.65 17.12
CA SER A 251 19.08 9.31 16.49
C SER A 251 17.75 8.87 15.87
N THR A 252 16.84 9.79 15.54
CA THR A 252 15.50 9.50 15.06
C THR A 252 15.47 9.15 13.57
N ARG A 253 14.36 8.61 13.08
CA ARG A 253 14.21 8.31 11.64
C ARG A 253 13.90 9.59 10.88
N ARG A 254 14.31 9.64 9.61
CA ARG A 254 14.10 10.76 8.70
C ARG A 254 12.71 11.39 8.80
N GLY A 255 11.65 10.57 8.72
CA GLY A 255 10.28 11.07 8.77
C GLY A 255 9.81 11.46 10.16
N GLU A 256 10.41 10.91 11.22
CA GLU A 256 10.10 11.31 12.59
C GLU A 256 10.55 12.74 12.84
N SER A 257 11.82 13.05 12.55
CA SER A 257 12.35 14.42 12.67
C SER A 257 11.68 15.41 11.71
N ALA A 258 11.42 15.01 10.46
CA ALA A 258 10.81 15.88 9.48
C ALA A 258 9.41 16.34 9.88
N GLY A 259 8.64 15.45 10.50
CA GLY A 259 7.30 15.74 10.98
C GLY A 259 7.24 16.25 12.43
N LEU A 260 8.34 16.66 13.03
CA LEU A 260 8.36 17.23 14.38
C LEU A 260 7.45 18.47 14.44
N ARG A 261 6.55 18.47 15.42
CA ARG A 261 5.65 19.58 15.70
C ARG A 261 6.00 20.25 17.03
N ARG A 262 5.78 21.55 17.14
CA ARG A 262 5.99 22.28 18.38
C ARG A 262 5.08 21.80 19.50
N SER A 263 3.85 21.45 19.19
CA SER A 263 2.89 20.84 20.11
C SER A 263 3.33 19.48 20.69
N GLU A 264 4.35 18.85 20.11
CA GLU A 264 4.92 17.59 20.60
C GLU A 264 6.07 17.81 21.61
N LEU A 265 6.50 19.05 21.82
CA LEU A 265 7.55 19.39 22.76
C LEU A 265 6.97 19.67 24.14
N SER A 266 7.69 19.27 25.20
CA SER A 266 7.36 19.71 26.55
C SER A 266 7.49 21.22 26.69
N PRO A 267 6.78 21.85 27.64
CA PRO A 267 6.84 23.32 27.84
C PRO A 267 8.24 23.89 28.08
N ASP A 268 9.12 23.09 28.69
CA ASP A 268 10.53 23.41 28.92
C ASP A 268 11.47 23.08 27.76
N GLY A 269 10.95 22.51 26.67
CA GLY A 269 11.70 22.13 25.49
C GLY A 269 12.69 20.97 25.69
N ARG A 270 12.62 20.24 26.81
CA ARG A 270 13.58 19.17 27.14
C ARG A 270 13.18 17.79 26.67
N ILE A 271 11.91 17.62 26.32
CA ILE A 271 11.35 16.33 25.92
C ILE A 271 10.57 16.51 24.63
N TRP A 272 10.76 15.59 23.71
CA TRP A 272 9.92 15.42 22.54
C TRP A 272 9.11 14.14 22.65
N ILE A 273 7.79 14.22 22.54
CA ILE A 273 6.88 13.08 22.55
C ILE A 273 6.40 12.83 21.11
N ILE A 274 6.87 11.77 20.49
CA ILE A 274 6.42 11.36 19.16
C ILE A 274 5.12 10.59 19.33
N PRO A 275 3.97 11.07 18.79
CA PRO A 275 2.68 10.37 18.95
C PRO A 275 2.67 8.99 18.28
N ALA A 276 1.96 8.04 18.87
CA ALA A 276 1.76 6.68 18.37
C ALA A 276 1.30 6.62 16.91
N ALA A 277 0.47 7.58 16.50
CA ALA A 277 -0.03 7.69 15.13
C ALA A 277 1.10 7.86 14.09
N ARG A 278 2.18 8.58 14.45
CA ARG A 278 3.34 8.82 13.60
C ARG A 278 4.47 7.81 13.82
N TYR A 279 4.53 7.17 14.99
CA TYR A 279 5.63 6.27 15.33
C TYR A 279 5.42 4.86 14.77
N LYS A 280 6.51 4.21 14.33
CA LYS A 280 6.45 2.88 13.67
C LYS A 280 5.87 1.79 14.58
N SER A 281 6.15 1.82 15.89
CA SER A 281 5.68 0.83 16.84
C SER A 281 4.25 1.07 17.35
N LYS A 282 3.56 2.13 16.88
CA LYS A 282 2.21 2.54 17.32
C LYS A 282 2.11 2.76 18.84
N ARG A 283 3.16 3.29 19.46
CA ARG A 283 3.22 3.71 20.87
C ARG A 283 3.85 5.09 20.94
N ASP A 284 3.38 5.93 21.84
CA ASP A 284 4.04 7.19 22.12
C ASP A 284 5.50 6.95 22.50
N THR A 285 6.38 7.76 21.96
CA THR A 285 7.82 7.59 22.16
C THR A 285 8.42 8.85 22.72
N VAL A 286 8.95 8.74 23.93
CA VAL A 286 9.63 9.84 24.64
C VAL A 286 11.09 9.90 24.20
N VAL A 287 11.50 11.05 23.67
CA VAL A 287 12.87 11.38 23.27
C VAL A 287 13.36 12.55 24.13
N PRO A 288 14.18 12.29 25.16
CA PRO A 288 14.86 13.36 25.90
C PRO A 288 15.81 14.10 24.95
N LEU A 289 15.85 15.40 25.03
CA LEU A 289 16.66 16.25 24.17
C LEU A 289 17.93 16.71 24.88
N SER A 290 19.10 16.46 24.26
CA SER A 290 20.38 17.04 24.70
C SER A 290 20.36 18.56 24.55
N VAL A 291 21.23 19.25 25.26
CA VAL A 291 21.41 20.72 25.16
C VAL A 291 21.67 21.11 23.68
N ALA A 292 22.43 20.31 22.93
CA ALA A 292 22.69 20.56 21.51
C ALA A 292 21.40 20.51 20.68
N ALA A 293 20.54 19.50 20.89
CA ALA A 293 19.26 19.38 20.22
C ALA A 293 18.29 20.52 20.58
N GLN A 294 18.25 20.91 21.87
CA GLN A 294 17.45 22.05 22.34
C GLN A 294 17.88 23.38 21.70
N LYS A 295 19.18 23.63 21.56
CA LYS A 295 19.71 24.82 20.88
C LYS A 295 19.26 24.89 19.42
N ILE A 296 19.26 23.76 18.71
CA ILE A 296 18.76 23.70 17.34
C ILE A 296 17.29 24.11 17.29
N LEU A 297 16.45 23.56 18.18
CA LEU A 297 15.03 23.88 18.20
C LEU A 297 14.76 25.35 18.55
N ALA A 298 15.51 25.89 19.49
CA ALA A 298 15.41 27.30 19.89
C ALA A 298 15.77 28.27 18.75
N ALA A 299 16.71 27.88 17.86
CA ALA A 299 17.11 28.66 16.70
C ALA A 299 16.10 28.58 15.54
N MET A 300 15.14 27.64 15.57
CA MET A 300 14.15 27.50 14.49
C MET A 300 13.03 28.54 14.64
N PRO A 301 12.72 29.30 13.55
CA PRO A 301 11.70 30.33 13.60
C PRO A 301 10.31 29.76 13.89
N VAL A 302 9.56 30.44 14.75
CA VAL A 302 8.13 30.20 14.93
C VAL A 302 7.37 30.87 13.79
N ARG A 303 6.59 30.11 13.05
CA ARG A 303 5.79 30.64 11.94
C ARG A 303 4.32 30.73 12.32
N PRO A 304 3.66 31.87 12.10
CA PRO A 304 2.25 32.04 12.42
C PRO A 304 1.39 30.98 11.71
N GLY A 305 0.48 30.36 12.45
CA GLY A 305 -0.45 29.35 11.90
C GLY A 305 0.17 27.99 11.57
N GLY A 306 1.46 27.78 11.85
CA GLY A 306 2.15 26.52 11.58
C GLY A 306 2.70 25.85 12.82
N ASP A 307 2.64 24.52 12.87
CA ASP A 307 3.11 23.70 13.99
C ASP A 307 4.41 22.93 13.67
N TYR A 308 4.75 22.77 12.39
CA TYR A 308 5.97 22.05 12.00
C TYR A 308 7.24 22.88 12.29
N VAL A 309 8.22 22.24 12.96
CA VAL A 309 9.48 22.89 13.34
C VAL A 309 10.40 23.05 12.13
N PHE A 310 10.66 21.93 11.42
CA PHE A 310 11.49 21.95 10.21
C PHE A 310 10.61 22.15 8.98
N SER A 311 10.20 23.38 8.75
CA SER A 311 9.27 23.74 7.68
C SER A 311 9.62 25.11 7.09
N ALA A 312 9.37 25.27 5.81
CA ALA A 312 9.52 26.55 5.14
C ALA A 312 8.34 27.50 5.45
N ASP A 313 7.14 26.96 5.59
CA ASP A 313 5.87 27.65 5.78
C ASP A 313 5.25 27.42 7.17
N GLY A 314 5.75 26.44 7.92
CA GLY A 314 5.20 26.01 9.21
C GLY A 314 3.99 25.07 9.08
N ALA A 315 3.31 25.05 7.96
CA ALA A 315 2.07 24.31 7.75
C ALA A 315 2.30 22.89 7.21
N SER A 316 3.40 22.66 6.50
CA SER A 316 3.77 21.37 5.90
C SER A 316 5.08 20.83 6.46
N GLU A 317 5.22 19.51 6.51
CA GLU A 317 6.49 18.89 6.86
C GLU A 317 7.57 19.12 5.81
N LEU A 318 8.83 18.98 6.21
CA LEU A 318 9.98 19.13 5.32
C LEU A 318 9.91 18.14 4.16
N GLY A 319 9.77 18.65 2.95
CA GLY A 319 9.68 17.89 1.70
C GLY A 319 10.86 18.13 0.75
N ASN A 320 10.68 17.75 -0.53
CA ASN A 320 11.67 17.94 -1.61
C ASN A 320 13.06 17.35 -1.31
N TRP A 321 13.06 16.12 -0.80
CA TRP A 321 14.23 15.43 -0.28
C TRP A 321 15.39 15.33 -1.27
N ALA A 322 15.10 14.99 -2.53
CA ALA A 322 16.12 14.80 -3.55
C ALA A 322 16.90 16.10 -3.85
N ALA A 323 16.18 17.18 -4.09
CA ALA A 323 16.80 18.47 -4.40
C ALA A 323 17.55 19.06 -3.19
N ARG A 324 16.97 18.99 -1.98
CA ARG A 324 17.64 19.46 -0.75
C ARG A 324 18.92 18.67 -0.49
N LYS A 325 18.85 17.33 -0.59
CA LYS A 325 20.00 16.47 -0.38
C LYS A 325 21.10 16.72 -1.41
N ALA A 326 20.76 16.85 -2.69
CA ALA A 326 21.72 17.13 -3.75
C ALA A 326 22.44 18.46 -3.55
N ARG A 327 21.69 19.52 -3.18
CA ARG A 327 22.28 20.83 -2.87
C ARG A 327 23.20 20.75 -1.65
N PHE A 328 22.78 20.05 -0.61
CA PHE A 328 23.57 19.88 0.60
C PHE A 328 24.84 19.06 0.33
N ASP A 329 24.77 17.99 -0.47
CA ASP A 329 25.93 17.18 -0.85
C ASP A 329 26.97 17.99 -1.63
N ALA A 330 26.52 18.90 -2.49
CA ALA A 330 27.40 19.81 -3.19
C ALA A 330 28.12 20.80 -2.23
N ALA A 331 27.41 21.24 -1.17
CA ALA A 331 27.97 22.16 -0.18
C ALA A 331 28.93 21.46 0.80
N CYS A 332 28.63 20.24 1.27
CA CYS A 332 29.49 19.53 2.22
C CYS A 332 30.64 18.74 1.55
N GLY A 333 30.60 18.52 0.23
CA GLY A 333 31.60 17.75 -0.51
C GLY A 333 31.57 16.23 -0.27
N VAL A 334 30.74 15.73 0.65
CA VAL A 334 30.66 14.30 0.99
C VAL A 334 29.64 13.60 0.09
N ARG A 335 30.04 12.49 -0.53
CA ARG A 335 29.22 11.73 -1.47
C ARG A 335 28.91 10.32 -0.93
N GLY A 336 27.90 9.70 -1.53
CA GLY A 336 27.61 8.28 -1.26
C GLY A 336 26.89 8.01 0.04
N TRP A 337 26.54 9.00 0.87
CA TRP A 337 25.77 8.85 2.09
C TRP A 337 24.28 9.19 1.90
N VAL A 338 23.44 8.67 2.78
CA VAL A 338 22.00 8.98 2.84
C VAL A 338 21.64 9.46 4.26
N ILE A 339 20.54 10.21 4.40
CA ILE A 339 20.11 10.76 5.70
C ILE A 339 20.03 9.67 6.80
N HIS A 340 19.62 8.45 6.44
CA HIS A 340 19.55 7.34 7.39
C HIS A 340 20.93 6.89 7.90
N ASP A 341 22.02 7.23 7.21
CA ASP A 341 23.39 6.91 7.67
C ASP A 341 23.80 7.77 8.86
N LEU A 342 23.19 8.98 9.06
CA LEU A 342 23.35 9.76 10.29
C LEU A 342 22.84 9.02 11.52
N ARG A 343 21.73 8.29 11.38
CA ARG A 343 21.23 7.44 12.48
C ARG A 343 22.15 6.24 12.75
N ARG A 344 22.80 5.68 11.70
CA ARG A 344 23.82 4.65 11.87
C ARG A 344 25.06 5.22 12.54
N ALA A 345 25.50 6.42 12.12
CA ALA A 345 26.58 7.14 12.77
C ALA A 345 26.27 7.36 14.25
N ALA A 346 25.09 7.89 14.57
CA ALA A 346 24.66 8.10 15.95
C ALA A 346 24.69 6.79 16.77
N ARG A 347 24.23 5.65 16.21
CA ARG A 347 24.31 4.36 16.90
C ARG A 347 25.77 3.94 17.21
N THR A 348 26.65 4.12 16.24
CA THR A 348 28.08 3.81 16.38
C THR A 348 28.73 4.73 17.38
N LEU A 349 28.43 6.04 17.33
CA LEU A 349 28.98 7.04 18.23
C LEU A 349 28.47 6.85 19.67
N LEU A 350 27.24 6.42 19.89
CA LEU A 350 26.74 6.07 21.22
C LEU A 350 27.62 4.96 21.85
N SER A 351 27.94 3.92 21.07
CA SER A 351 28.85 2.86 21.55
C SER A 351 30.28 3.41 21.84
N ARG A 352 30.80 4.27 20.95
CA ARG A 352 32.12 4.92 21.14
C ARG A 352 32.14 5.86 22.35
N ALA A 353 31.00 6.46 22.68
CA ALA A 353 30.82 7.29 23.88
C ALA A 353 30.64 6.48 25.19
N GLY A 354 30.73 5.15 25.12
CA GLY A 354 30.60 4.27 26.28
C GLY A 354 29.17 3.95 26.71
N VAL A 355 28.16 4.31 25.87
CA VAL A 355 26.76 4.00 26.16
C VAL A 355 26.52 2.50 25.99
N ILE A 356 25.96 1.87 27.02
CA ILE A 356 25.64 0.44 26.98
C ILE A 356 24.62 0.12 25.89
N SER A 357 24.73 -1.05 25.27
CA SER A 357 23.96 -1.41 24.08
C SER A 357 22.46 -1.29 24.27
N ASP A 358 21.93 -1.73 25.42
CA ASP A 358 20.50 -1.67 25.73
C ASP A 358 19.95 -0.21 25.70
N ILE A 359 20.70 0.72 26.27
CA ILE A 359 20.31 2.15 26.24
C ILE A 359 20.43 2.73 24.83
N ALA A 360 21.51 2.36 24.10
CA ALA A 360 21.68 2.79 22.72
C ALA A 360 20.51 2.32 21.82
N GLU A 361 20.05 1.05 21.94
CA GLU A 361 18.89 0.53 21.22
C GLU A 361 17.58 1.24 21.62
N ARG A 362 17.42 1.60 22.92
CA ARG A 362 16.29 2.39 23.39
C ARG A 362 16.32 3.84 22.85
N CYS A 363 17.49 4.46 22.74
CA CYS A 363 17.67 5.74 22.06
C CYS A 363 17.22 5.70 20.60
N LEU A 364 17.46 4.60 19.90
CA LEU A 364 16.96 4.39 18.54
C LEU A 364 15.47 4.03 18.52
N GLY A 365 14.84 3.75 19.65
CA GLY A 365 13.44 3.33 19.70
C GLY A 365 13.22 1.98 19.01
N HIS A 366 14.20 1.07 19.15
CA HIS A 366 14.03 -0.32 18.75
C HIS A 366 13.25 -1.07 19.82
N ALA A 367 12.31 -1.93 19.38
CA ALA A 367 11.61 -2.81 20.29
C ALA A 367 12.61 -3.83 20.85
N MET A 368 12.67 -3.94 22.17
CA MET A 368 13.44 -4.99 22.82
C MET A 368 12.72 -6.33 22.59
N VAL A 369 13.42 -7.29 21.99
CA VAL A 369 12.88 -8.60 21.65
C VAL A 369 13.00 -9.54 22.87
N GLY A 370 12.00 -10.42 23.07
CA GLY A 370 11.99 -11.44 24.10
C GLY A 370 11.44 -11.00 25.45
N VAL A 371 11.76 -11.77 26.49
CA VAL A 371 11.23 -11.62 27.85
C VAL A 371 11.45 -10.20 28.42
N ARG A 372 12.62 -9.61 28.17
CA ARG A 372 12.95 -8.23 28.62
C ARG A 372 11.94 -7.20 28.10
N GLY A 373 11.56 -7.27 26.82
CA GLY A 373 10.58 -6.32 26.25
C GLY A 373 9.17 -6.47 26.80
N THR A 374 8.87 -7.61 27.39
CA THR A 374 7.52 -7.89 27.97
C THR A 374 7.41 -7.39 29.40
N TYR A 375 8.42 -7.55 30.23
CA TYR A 375 8.37 -7.24 31.66
C TYR A 375 8.93 -5.88 32.03
N ASP A 376 9.95 -5.39 31.29
CA ASP A 376 10.58 -4.10 31.57
C ASP A 376 9.73 -2.94 31.02
N ARG A 377 9.04 -2.23 31.91
CA ARG A 377 8.18 -1.08 31.61
C ARG A 377 8.85 0.27 31.94
N HIS A 378 10.09 0.26 32.39
CA HIS A 378 10.81 1.49 32.70
C HIS A 378 11.06 2.33 31.45
N ALA A 379 10.88 3.65 31.54
CA ALA A 379 11.01 4.57 30.40
C ALA A 379 12.46 4.91 30.02
N TYR A 380 13.40 4.69 30.93
CA TYR A 380 14.85 4.97 30.78
C TYR A 380 15.12 6.41 30.32
N GLU A 381 14.34 7.37 30.82
CA GLU A 381 14.43 8.76 30.35
C GLU A 381 15.77 9.40 30.75
N ALA A 382 16.22 9.23 31.99
CA ALA A 382 17.48 9.78 32.49
C ALA A 382 18.67 9.18 31.72
N GLU A 383 18.68 7.86 31.54
CA GLU A 383 19.74 7.15 30.84
C GLU A 383 19.82 7.55 29.37
N LYS A 384 18.68 7.69 28.70
CA LYS A 384 18.60 8.20 27.31
C LYS A 384 19.08 9.65 27.23
N ARG A 385 18.77 10.48 28.20
CA ARG A 385 19.26 11.86 28.27
C ARG A 385 20.78 11.91 28.36
N HIS A 386 21.35 11.16 29.28
CA HIS A 386 22.80 11.03 29.41
C HIS A 386 23.46 10.49 28.13
N ALA A 387 22.83 9.51 27.48
CA ALA A 387 23.31 8.96 26.22
C ALA A 387 23.32 10.00 25.08
N PHE A 388 22.27 10.83 24.96
CA PHE A 388 22.22 11.89 23.95
C PHE A 388 23.18 13.04 24.26
N GLU A 389 23.44 13.37 25.53
CA GLU A 389 24.50 14.33 25.91
C GLU A 389 25.89 13.77 25.57
N ALA A 390 26.16 12.52 25.86
CA ALA A 390 27.42 11.86 25.51
C ALA A 390 27.63 11.81 23.98
N LEU A 391 26.58 11.52 23.21
CA LEU A 391 26.60 11.59 21.75
C LEU A 391 26.96 13.00 21.26
N ALA A 392 26.29 14.02 21.77
CA ALA A 392 26.51 15.40 21.37
C ALA A 392 27.96 15.85 21.71
N ALA A 393 28.44 15.52 22.89
CA ALA A 393 29.81 15.82 23.31
C ALA A 393 30.85 15.09 22.43
N LEU A 394 30.60 13.87 22.01
CA LEU A 394 31.51 13.14 21.11
C LEU A 394 31.50 13.74 19.70
N VAL A 395 30.35 14.08 19.14
CA VAL A 395 30.24 14.77 17.85
C VAL A 395 31.00 16.10 17.89
N GLU A 396 30.83 16.89 18.96
CA GLU A 396 31.57 18.16 19.11
C GLU A 396 33.10 17.93 19.13
N ARG A 397 33.58 16.93 19.84
CA ARG A 397 35.03 16.56 19.85
C ARG A 397 35.55 16.12 18.48
N ILE A 398 34.73 15.45 17.68
CA ILE A 398 35.12 15.07 16.29
C ILE A 398 35.19 16.31 15.41
N VAL A 399 34.22 17.19 15.53
CA VAL A 399 34.11 18.40 14.68
C VAL A 399 35.16 19.45 15.09
N ARG A 400 35.31 19.65 16.40
CA ARG A 400 36.24 20.64 17.02
C ARG A 400 37.10 19.96 18.07
N PRO A 401 38.13 19.19 17.65
CA PRO A 401 39.02 18.55 18.60
C PRO A 401 39.69 19.60 19.50
N PRO A 402 39.80 19.36 20.80
CA PRO A 402 40.53 20.26 21.68
C PRO A 402 41.98 20.36 21.22
N ALA A 403 42.58 21.54 21.34
CA ALA A 403 44.00 21.74 21.07
C ALA A 403 44.86 20.72 21.87
N ALA A 404 45.76 20.03 21.19
CA ALA A 404 46.62 19.06 21.83
C ALA A 404 47.51 19.77 22.86
N THR A 405 47.11 19.70 24.13
CA THR A 405 47.98 20.17 25.22
C THR A 405 48.99 19.09 25.49
N VAL A 406 50.18 19.24 24.91
CA VAL A 406 51.34 18.37 25.25
C VAL A 406 51.76 18.74 26.66
N VAL A 407 51.36 17.94 27.65
CA VAL A 407 51.92 18.00 29.01
C VAL A 407 53.20 17.22 29.03
N PRO A 408 54.38 17.85 29.15
CA PRO A 408 55.64 17.11 29.23
C PRO A 408 55.62 16.25 30.51
N ILE A 409 55.81 14.94 30.33
CA ILE A 409 55.97 14.01 31.47
C ILE A 409 57.25 14.40 32.17
N ARG A 410 57.20 15.09 33.33
CA ARG A 410 58.36 15.25 34.18
C ARG A 410 58.79 13.87 34.66
N ARG A 411 59.91 13.38 34.15
CA ARG A 411 60.57 12.20 34.71
C ARG A 411 60.93 12.51 36.18
N ALA A 412 60.33 11.79 37.09
CA ALA A 412 60.74 11.80 38.48
C ALA A 412 62.22 11.42 38.53
N ARG A 413 63.06 12.32 38.99
CA ARG A 413 64.46 12.02 39.28
C ARG A 413 64.49 10.90 40.34
N ALA A 414 64.99 9.75 39.98
CA ALA A 414 65.31 8.71 40.94
C ALA A 414 66.37 9.29 41.90
N GLY A 415 65.94 9.54 43.14
CA GLY A 415 66.85 9.97 44.19
C GLY A 415 67.87 8.88 44.41
N ARG A 416 69.15 9.15 44.12
CA ARG A 416 70.25 8.35 44.61
C ARG A 416 70.24 8.41 46.12
N ARG A 417 69.91 7.28 46.78
CA ARG A 417 70.33 7.06 48.18
C ARG A 417 71.82 6.76 48.24
N LYS A 418 72.55 7.58 49.04
CA LYS A 418 73.87 7.24 49.50
C LYS A 418 73.76 6.24 50.62
#